data_9746f74339c2c68b5ca0363be5f3668d
#
_entry.id   9746f74339c2c68b5ca0363be5f3668d
#
_cell.length_a   1.000
_cell.length_b   1.000
_cell.length_c   1.000
_cell.angle_alpha   90.00
_cell.angle_beta   90.00
_cell.angle_gamma   90.00
#
_symmetry.space_group_name_H-M   'P 1'
#
loop_
_entity.id
_entity.type
_entity.pdbx_description
1 polymer ?
#
loop_
_entity_poly.entity_id
_entity_poly.type
_entity_poly.pdbx_seq_one_letter_code
_entity_poly.pdbx_strand_id
1 'polypeptide(L)'
;MRVADLLRSKGSEVATVPPRVSVTGLLEDLARHNIGAMVVADESGNVIGIVSERDVVRRLHERGAELLTAPVEEIMTTQVVTCGPNDGVDSLAAIMTERRIRHMPVIEDGRHTGRLAGRVLRG
;
A
#
# COMPACT_ATOMS: atom_id res chain seq x y z
N MET A 1 -18.54 -11.38 4.54
CA MET A 1 -17.12 -11.68 4.25
C MET A 1 -16.23 -10.71 5.01
N ARG A 2 -15.20 -11.23 5.63
CA ARG A 2 -14.21 -10.43 6.35
C ARG A 2 -12.95 -10.27 5.53
N VAL A 3 -12.16 -9.28 5.89
CA VAL A 3 -10.87 -9.03 5.23
C VAL A 3 -9.97 -10.27 5.24
N ALA A 4 -9.95 -11.01 6.35
CA ALA A 4 -9.17 -12.25 6.44
C ALA A 4 -9.52 -13.26 5.35
N ASP A 5 -10.78 -13.33 4.95
CA ASP A 5 -11.22 -14.25 3.89
C ASP A 5 -10.68 -13.84 2.53
N LEU A 6 -10.64 -12.53 2.27
CA LEU A 6 -10.06 -12.01 1.03
C LEU A 6 -8.56 -12.28 0.96
N LEU A 7 -7.85 -12.07 2.06
CA LEU A 7 -6.41 -12.25 2.11
C LEU A 7 -6.02 -13.70 1.88
N ARG A 8 -6.82 -14.64 2.35
CA ARG A 8 -6.57 -16.07 2.10
C ARG A 8 -6.67 -16.41 0.63
N SER A 9 -7.63 -15.81 -0.06
CA SER A 9 -7.80 -16.10 -1.49
C SER A 9 -6.76 -15.41 -2.37
N LYS A 10 -6.18 -14.28 -1.90
CA LYS A 10 -5.15 -13.55 -2.63
C LYS A 10 -3.75 -14.15 -2.47
N GLY A 11 -3.58 -15.03 -1.52
CA GLY A 11 -2.28 -15.52 -1.15
C GLY A 11 -1.70 -14.79 0.05
N SER A 12 -0.51 -15.14 0.45
CA SER A 12 0.08 -14.70 1.71
C SER A 12 1.30 -13.81 1.56
N GLU A 13 1.52 -13.26 0.37
CA GLU A 13 2.68 -12.44 0.13
C GLU A 13 2.64 -11.16 0.97
N VAL A 14 3.71 -10.94 1.72
CA VAL A 14 3.87 -9.76 2.56
C VAL A 14 5.01 -8.94 1.98
N ALA A 15 4.75 -7.69 1.62
CA ALA A 15 5.75 -6.85 1.01
C ALA A 15 5.67 -5.43 1.57
N THR A 16 6.78 -4.99 2.15
CA THR A 16 6.92 -3.61 2.62
C THR A 16 8.22 -3.04 2.08
N VAL A 17 8.32 -1.72 2.06
CA VAL A 17 9.55 -1.04 1.70
C VAL A 17 9.91 -0.03 2.78
N PRO A 18 11.21 0.22 3.01
CA PRO A 18 11.62 1.27 3.93
C PRO A 18 11.42 2.65 3.27
N PRO A 19 11.29 3.72 4.08
CA PRO A 19 11.03 5.05 3.53
C PRO A 19 12.14 5.61 2.65
N ARG A 20 13.37 5.11 2.82
CA ARG A 20 14.52 5.61 2.06
C ARG A 20 14.78 4.86 0.77
N VAL A 21 14.01 3.81 0.47
CA VAL A 21 14.19 3.12 -0.81
C VAL A 21 13.90 4.11 -1.95
N SER A 22 14.70 4.04 -3.02
CA SER A 22 14.47 4.90 -4.17
C SER A 22 13.21 4.51 -4.92
N VAL A 23 12.66 5.45 -5.68
CA VAL A 23 11.51 5.17 -6.53
C VAL A 23 11.85 4.04 -7.50
N THR A 24 13.07 4.00 -8.04
CA THR A 24 13.51 2.89 -8.90
C THR A 24 13.41 1.56 -8.17
N GLY A 25 13.92 1.50 -6.92
CA GLY A 25 13.82 0.29 -6.10
C GLY A 25 12.38 -0.13 -5.84
N LEU A 26 11.52 0.84 -5.58
CA LEU A 26 10.09 0.58 -5.43
C LEU A 26 9.50 -0.07 -6.69
N LEU A 27 9.81 0.50 -7.87
CA LEU A 27 9.28 0.00 -9.14
C LEU A 27 9.74 -1.43 -9.40
N GLU A 28 10.99 -1.76 -9.04
CA GLU A 28 11.50 -3.12 -9.16
C GLU A 28 10.71 -4.07 -8.26
N ASP A 29 10.43 -3.66 -7.02
CA ASP A 29 9.67 -4.47 -6.08
C ASP A 29 8.22 -4.66 -6.54
N LEU A 30 7.58 -3.60 -7.02
CA LEU A 30 6.21 -3.69 -7.53
C LEU A 30 6.13 -4.68 -8.69
N ALA A 31 7.12 -4.62 -9.60
CA ALA A 31 7.16 -5.54 -10.74
C ALA A 31 7.40 -6.98 -10.30
N ARG A 32 8.35 -7.18 -9.36
CA ARG A 32 8.69 -8.52 -8.88
C ARG A 32 7.50 -9.21 -8.23
N HIS A 33 6.73 -8.46 -7.44
CA HIS A 33 5.56 -9.00 -6.74
C HIS A 33 4.27 -8.88 -7.55
N ASN A 34 4.32 -8.24 -8.70
CA ASN A 34 3.16 -8.01 -9.56
C ASN A 34 2.01 -7.34 -8.82
N ILE A 35 2.34 -6.28 -8.10
CA ILE A 35 1.37 -5.49 -7.31
C ILE A 35 1.48 -4.01 -7.67
N GLY A 36 0.45 -3.25 -7.32
CA GLY A 36 0.36 -1.83 -7.67
C GLY A 36 0.64 -0.87 -6.53
N ALA A 37 0.81 -1.36 -5.31
CA ALA A 37 1.06 -0.52 -4.15
C ALA A 37 1.76 -1.31 -3.06
N MET A 38 2.50 -0.61 -2.20
CA MET A 38 3.21 -1.22 -1.08
C MET A 38 3.09 -0.36 0.17
N VAL A 39 3.08 -1.03 1.32
CA VAL A 39 3.17 -0.37 2.62
C VAL A 39 4.59 0.11 2.83
N VAL A 40 4.73 1.33 3.30
CA VAL A 40 6.01 1.88 3.73
C VAL A 40 6.08 1.76 5.24
N ALA A 41 7.09 1.07 5.74
CA ALA A 41 7.25 0.80 7.17
C ALA A 41 8.61 1.24 7.67
N ASP A 42 8.66 1.71 8.92
CA ASP A 42 9.91 2.08 9.55
C ASP A 42 10.63 0.85 10.12
N GLU A 43 11.80 1.07 10.73
CA GLU A 43 12.61 -0.02 11.29
C GLU A 43 11.88 -0.80 12.39
N SER A 44 10.97 -0.16 13.10
CA SER A 44 10.19 -0.80 14.15
C SER A 44 8.97 -1.57 13.62
N GLY A 45 8.73 -1.50 12.32
CA GLY A 45 7.60 -2.17 11.69
C GLY A 45 6.31 -1.37 11.72
N ASN A 46 6.38 -0.08 12.03
CA ASN A 46 5.19 0.78 12.02
C ASN A 46 4.89 1.23 10.59
N VAL A 47 3.61 1.23 10.24
CA VAL A 47 3.16 1.78 8.96
C VAL A 47 3.30 3.30 9.03
N ILE A 48 4.12 3.86 8.14
CA ILE A 48 4.30 5.30 8.05
C ILE A 48 3.74 5.88 6.76
N GLY A 49 3.38 5.04 5.82
CA GLY A 49 2.79 5.51 4.58
C GLY A 49 2.42 4.37 3.66
N ILE A 50 1.87 4.73 2.53
CA ILE A 50 1.56 3.81 1.44
C ILE A 50 1.97 4.49 0.14
N VAL A 51 2.54 3.74 -0.78
CA VAL A 51 2.99 4.27 -2.06
C VAL A 51 2.52 3.35 -3.19
N SER A 52 2.10 3.94 -4.29
CA SER A 52 1.54 3.21 -5.42
C SER A 52 2.15 3.63 -6.75
N GLU A 53 1.91 2.81 -7.79
CA GLU A 53 2.27 3.17 -9.16
C GLU A 53 1.71 4.53 -9.54
N ARG A 54 0.48 4.81 -9.11
CA ARG A 54 -0.18 6.08 -9.41
C ARG A 54 0.59 7.26 -8.81
N ASP A 55 1.12 7.11 -7.60
CA ASP A 55 1.93 8.16 -6.97
C ASP A 55 3.16 8.44 -7.81
N VAL A 56 3.80 7.40 -8.32
CA VAL A 56 4.98 7.53 -9.17
C VAL A 56 4.62 8.27 -10.47
N VAL A 57 3.54 7.86 -11.13
CA VAL A 57 3.12 8.47 -12.39
C VAL A 57 2.83 9.96 -12.19
N ARG A 58 2.10 10.31 -11.14
CA ARG A 58 1.75 11.70 -10.86
C ARG A 58 2.97 12.57 -10.60
N ARG A 59 3.89 12.06 -9.79
CA ARG A 59 5.10 12.82 -9.45
C ARG A 59 6.09 12.88 -10.59
N LEU A 60 6.14 11.84 -11.42
CA LEU A 60 6.99 11.83 -12.59
C LEU A 60 6.62 12.95 -13.56
N HIS A 61 5.33 13.21 -13.70
CA HIS A 61 4.84 14.31 -14.51
C HIS A 61 5.37 15.67 -13.99
N GLU A 62 5.42 15.83 -12.68
CA GLU A 62 5.85 17.08 -12.03
C GLU A 62 7.37 17.23 -11.97
N ARG A 63 8.08 16.17 -11.65
CA ARG A 63 9.51 16.21 -11.31
C ARG A 63 10.45 15.68 -12.39
N GLY A 64 9.92 14.94 -13.34
CA GLY A 64 10.74 14.34 -14.38
C GLY A 64 11.62 13.20 -13.87
N ALA A 65 12.67 12.90 -14.62
CA ALA A 65 13.51 11.73 -14.36
C ALA A 65 14.23 11.73 -13.00
N GLU A 66 14.45 12.88 -12.41
CA GLU A 66 15.11 12.96 -11.10
C GLU A 66 14.32 12.24 -10.01
N LEU A 67 13.01 12.06 -10.20
CA LEU A 67 12.17 11.33 -9.27
C LEU A 67 12.70 9.91 -9.04
N LEU A 68 13.27 9.29 -10.06
CA LEU A 68 13.68 7.88 -9.98
C LEU A 68 14.75 7.62 -8.93
N THR A 69 15.53 8.63 -8.56
CA THR A 69 16.54 8.51 -7.52
C THR A 69 16.09 9.05 -6.16
N ALA A 70 14.89 9.64 -6.10
CA ALA A 70 14.35 10.18 -4.86
C ALA A 70 13.83 9.04 -3.96
N PRO A 71 13.87 9.21 -2.62
CA PRO A 71 13.31 8.22 -1.71
C PRO A 71 11.79 8.24 -1.75
N VAL A 72 11.17 7.08 -1.53
CA VAL A 72 9.71 6.96 -1.60
C VAL A 72 9.00 7.81 -0.54
N GLU A 73 9.66 8.13 0.56
CA GLU A 73 9.06 8.97 1.60
C GLU A 73 8.65 10.35 1.07
N GLU A 74 9.24 10.81 -0.01
CA GLU A 74 8.89 12.09 -0.62
C GLU A 74 7.58 12.05 -1.40
N ILE A 75 7.13 10.87 -1.77
CA ILE A 75 5.91 10.73 -2.59
C ILE A 75 4.83 9.88 -1.95
N MET A 76 5.11 9.22 -0.83
CA MET A 76 4.13 8.36 -0.18
C MET A 76 2.98 9.18 0.42
N THR A 77 1.83 8.52 0.57
CA THR A 77 0.69 9.07 1.29
C THR A 77 0.87 8.74 2.76
N THR A 78 0.85 9.75 3.63
CA THR A 78 1.07 9.57 5.07
C THR A 78 -0.22 9.48 5.87
N GLN A 79 -1.32 9.99 5.34
CA GLN A 79 -2.62 9.85 5.98
C GLN A 79 -3.21 8.50 5.59
N VAL A 80 -2.80 7.47 6.30
CA VAL A 80 -3.14 6.09 5.95
C VAL A 80 -4.37 5.64 6.74
N VAL A 81 -5.39 5.17 6.02
CA VAL A 81 -6.56 4.54 6.62
C VAL A 81 -6.29 3.05 6.63
N THR A 82 -6.34 2.43 7.80
CA THR A 82 -6.02 1.02 7.96
C THR A 82 -7.25 0.19 8.27
N CYS A 83 -7.13 -1.12 8.15
CA CYS A 83 -8.18 -2.06 8.51
C CYS A 83 -7.57 -3.27 9.21
N GLY A 84 -8.43 -4.08 9.84
CA GLY A 84 -8.02 -5.32 10.47
C GLY A 84 -8.58 -6.52 9.75
N PRO A 85 -8.07 -7.74 10.06
CA PRO A 85 -8.52 -8.97 9.39
C PRO A 85 -9.98 -9.32 9.69
N ASN A 86 -10.54 -8.81 10.79
CA ASN A 86 -11.91 -9.09 11.18
C ASN A 86 -12.91 -8.06 10.66
N ASP A 87 -12.44 -7.01 9.99
CA ASP A 87 -13.33 -6.01 9.44
C ASP A 87 -14.15 -6.58 8.27
N GLY A 88 -15.37 -6.09 8.13
CA GLY A 88 -16.25 -6.50 7.04
C GLY A 88 -15.86 -5.86 5.71
N VAL A 89 -15.90 -6.63 4.66
CA VAL A 89 -15.56 -6.15 3.31
C VAL A 89 -16.49 -5.02 2.88
N ASP A 90 -17.77 -5.12 3.21
CA ASP A 90 -18.74 -4.07 2.86
C ASP A 90 -18.41 -2.73 3.51
N SER A 91 -17.97 -2.77 4.77
CA SER A 91 -17.58 -1.56 5.49
C SER A 91 -16.34 -0.92 4.85
N LEU A 92 -15.37 -1.72 4.44
CA LEU A 92 -14.18 -1.23 3.76
C LEU A 92 -14.53 -0.61 2.42
N ALA A 93 -15.39 -1.27 1.65
CA ALA A 93 -15.80 -0.76 0.34
C ALA A 93 -16.45 0.62 0.48
N ALA A 94 -17.28 0.81 1.50
CA ALA A 94 -17.91 2.10 1.77
C ALA A 94 -16.87 3.18 2.10
N ILE A 95 -15.90 2.85 2.95
CA ILE A 95 -14.84 3.79 3.33
C ILE A 95 -13.99 4.16 2.12
N MET A 96 -13.63 3.19 1.30
CA MET A 96 -12.83 3.43 0.09
C MET A 96 -13.55 4.35 -0.89
N THR A 97 -14.85 4.15 -1.06
CA THR A 97 -15.66 4.97 -1.94
C THR A 97 -15.77 6.39 -1.40
N GLU A 98 -16.09 6.53 -0.11
CA GLU A 98 -16.26 7.84 0.52
C GLU A 98 -14.97 8.65 0.50
N ARG A 99 -13.84 8.01 0.82
CA ARG A 99 -12.56 8.68 0.91
C ARG A 99 -11.73 8.65 -0.37
N ARG A 100 -12.24 7.97 -1.41
CA ARG A 100 -11.57 7.83 -2.70
C ARG A 100 -10.18 7.22 -2.61
N ILE A 101 -10.04 6.23 -1.74
CA ILE A 101 -8.80 5.47 -1.60
C ILE A 101 -8.95 4.09 -2.21
N ARG A 102 -7.84 3.52 -2.66
CA ARG A 102 -7.84 2.24 -3.36
C ARG A 102 -7.25 1.09 -2.57
N HIS A 103 -6.45 1.42 -1.57
CA HIS A 103 -5.72 0.42 -0.80
C HIS A 103 -5.74 0.79 0.68
N MET A 104 -5.92 -0.21 1.51
CA MET A 104 -5.89 -0.04 2.96
C MET A 104 -4.95 -1.08 3.55
N PRO A 105 -3.89 -0.65 4.25
CA PRO A 105 -3.02 -1.60 4.93
C PRO A 105 -3.77 -2.38 5.98
N VAL A 106 -3.48 -3.67 6.07
CA VAL A 106 -4.08 -4.56 7.05
C VAL A 106 -3.19 -4.60 8.29
N ILE A 107 -3.75 -4.24 9.44
CA ILE A 107 -3.06 -4.26 10.73
C ILE A 107 -3.59 -5.42 11.55
N GLU A 108 -2.70 -6.23 12.08
CA GLU A 108 -3.04 -7.36 12.93
C GLU A 108 -2.18 -7.32 14.18
N ASP A 109 -2.82 -7.38 15.34
CA ASP A 109 -2.14 -7.29 16.63
C ASP A 109 -1.23 -6.06 16.77
N GLY A 110 -1.69 -4.93 16.25
CA GLY A 110 -0.96 -3.66 16.30
C GLY A 110 0.18 -3.53 15.30
N ARG A 111 0.36 -4.52 14.42
CA ARG A 111 1.44 -4.51 13.44
C ARG A 111 0.91 -4.64 12.03
N HIS A 112 1.61 -4.03 11.08
CA HIS A 112 1.27 -4.21 9.67
C HIS A 112 1.56 -5.66 9.25
N THR A 113 0.74 -6.15 8.33
CA THR A 113 0.94 -7.47 7.74
C THR A 113 1.67 -7.40 6.41
N GLY A 114 1.91 -6.19 5.89
CA GLY A 114 2.43 -5.96 4.55
C GLY A 114 1.38 -6.17 3.47
N ARG A 115 0.17 -6.54 3.85
CA ARG A 115 -0.92 -6.81 2.92
C ARG A 115 -1.82 -5.60 2.76
N LEU A 116 -2.45 -5.50 1.60
CA LEU A 116 -3.36 -4.42 1.27
C LEU A 116 -4.72 -4.99 0.86
N ALA A 117 -5.78 -4.43 1.46
CA ALA A 117 -7.13 -4.65 0.98
C ALA A 117 -7.45 -3.55 -0.03
N GLY A 118 -8.25 -3.83 -1.01
CA GLY A 118 -8.70 -2.80 -1.93
C GLY A 118 -8.91 -3.29 -3.35
N ARG A 119 -7.85 -3.68 -4.01
CA ARG A 119 -7.94 -4.12 -5.40
C ARG A 119 -8.96 -5.25 -5.58
N VAL A 120 -8.99 -6.17 -4.63
CA VAL A 120 -9.92 -7.30 -4.66
C VAL A 120 -11.37 -6.85 -4.52
N LEU A 121 -11.61 -5.75 -3.80
CA LEU A 121 -12.96 -5.22 -3.60
C LEU A 121 -13.57 -4.62 -4.87
N ARG A 122 -12.75 -4.37 -5.87
CA ARG A 122 -13.15 -3.72 -7.12
C ARG A 122 -13.30 -4.69 -8.27
N GLY A 123 -12.80 -5.85 -8.07
CA GLY A 123 -12.69 -6.85 -9.08
C GLY A 123 -13.83 -7.69 -9.29
#